data_102cc72515647f11baf74c16bc4b8d3e
#
_entry.id   102cc72515647f11baf74c16bc4b8d3e
#
_cell.length_a   1.000
_cell.length_b   1.000
_cell.length_c   1.000
_cell.angle_alpha   90.00
_cell.angle_beta   90.00
_cell.angle_gamma   90.00
#
_symmetry.space_group_name_H-M   'P 1'
#
loop_
_entity.id
_entity.type
_entity.pdbx_description
1 polymer ?
#
loop_
_entity_poly.entity_id
_entity_poly.type
_entity_poly.pdbx_seq_one_letter_code
_entity_poly.pdbx_strand_id
1 'polypeptide(L)'
;MLTTLRTRLLAALAARRRTQPRRGRLSRGMTLIEIMVVLVILGLIAGAIGYNVFNQLKEAQIRTARLDIKAIGNGIDLFHVETGQWPDGLQQLVPKYLKEVHKDPWGTDYAFLRSGDGYEVYSYGPDKAQGGGDDISDKGGEGGAAAK
;
A
#
# COMPACT_ATOMS: atom_id res chain seq x y z
N MET A 1 -29.04 46.25 -68.18
CA MET A 1 -30.07 46.10 -67.12
C MET A 1 -29.91 44.91 -66.23
N LEU A 2 -28.96 44.01 -66.46
CA LEU A 2 -28.78 42.73 -65.68
C LEU A 2 -27.76 42.84 -64.51
N THR A 3 -26.94 43.87 -64.46
CA THR A 3 -25.86 44.03 -63.44
C THR A 3 -26.37 44.62 -62.14
N THR A 4 -27.43 45.40 -62.13
CA THR A 4 -28.00 46.00 -60.90
C THR A 4 -28.83 45.08 -60.07
N LEU A 5 -29.39 44.00 -60.63
CA LEU A 5 -30.15 42.95 -59.88
C LEU A 5 -29.26 42.03 -59.10
N ARG A 6 -28.06 41.68 -59.59
CA ARG A 6 -27.12 40.79 -58.90
C ARG A 6 -26.55 41.44 -57.63
N THR A 7 -26.28 42.72 -57.67
CA THR A 7 -25.70 43.46 -56.51
C THR A 7 -26.71 43.60 -55.37
N ARG A 8 -27.99 43.78 -55.69
CA ARG A 8 -29.04 43.86 -54.64
C ARG A 8 -29.37 42.48 -53.98
N LEU A 9 -29.25 41.37 -54.73
CA LEU A 9 -29.48 40.02 -54.18
C LEU A 9 -28.38 39.63 -53.27
N LEU A 10 -27.12 39.93 -53.55
CA LEU A 10 -25.97 39.61 -52.66
C LEU A 10 -25.98 40.43 -51.37
N ALA A 11 -26.42 41.67 -51.40
CA ALA A 11 -26.58 42.53 -50.24
C ALA A 11 -27.69 42.03 -49.30
N ALA A 12 -28.77 41.46 -49.82
CA ALA A 12 -29.88 40.92 -49.05
C ALA A 12 -29.49 39.60 -48.36
N LEU A 13 -28.62 38.77 -48.96
CA LEU A 13 -28.09 37.53 -48.36
C LEU A 13 -27.06 37.81 -47.27
N ALA A 14 -26.28 38.91 -47.37
CA ALA A 14 -25.32 39.29 -46.34
C ALA A 14 -25.98 39.83 -45.05
N ALA A 15 -27.15 40.46 -45.18
CA ALA A 15 -27.86 41.01 -44.03
C ALA A 15 -28.56 39.96 -43.13
N ARG A 16 -28.60 38.67 -43.52
CA ARG A 16 -29.29 37.59 -42.81
C ARG A 16 -28.38 36.78 -41.94
N ARG A 17 -27.15 37.21 -41.69
CA ARG A 17 -26.37 36.65 -40.56
C ARG A 17 -26.98 37.18 -39.26
N ARG A 18 -28.08 36.56 -38.85
CA ARG A 18 -28.61 36.70 -37.50
C ARG A 18 -27.51 36.26 -36.55
N THR A 19 -26.90 37.24 -35.90
CA THR A 19 -26.12 37.02 -34.69
C THR A 19 -27.05 36.36 -33.69
N GLN A 20 -26.97 35.04 -33.58
CA GLN A 20 -27.62 34.35 -32.46
C GLN A 20 -27.04 34.95 -31.18
N PRO A 21 -27.86 35.45 -30.27
CA PRO A 21 -27.37 35.88 -28.97
C PRO A 21 -26.78 34.63 -28.32
N ARG A 22 -25.47 34.63 -28.06
CA ARG A 22 -24.86 33.66 -27.18
C ARG A 22 -25.63 33.73 -25.87
N ARG A 23 -26.51 32.78 -25.64
CA ARG A 23 -27.09 32.55 -24.32
C ARG A 23 -25.89 32.36 -23.40
N GLY A 24 -25.52 33.43 -22.70
CA GLY A 24 -24.55 33.34 -21.61
C GLY A 24 -25.03 32.25 -20.66
N ARG A 25 -24.28 31.17 -20.57
CA ARG A 25 -24.46 30.23 -19.48
C ARG A 25 -24.29 31.06 -18.21
N LEU A 26 -25.39 31.35 -17.54
CA LEU A 26 -25.36 31.91 -16.22
C LEU A 26 -24.60 30.86 -15.39
N SER A 27 -23.33 31.13 -15.14
CA SER A 27 -22.56 30.34 -14.15
C SER A 27 -23.23 30.64 -12.83
N ARG A 28 -24.07 29.71 -12.37
CA ARG A 28 -24.61 29.73 -11.02
C ARG A 28 -23.42 29.62 -10.09
N GLY A 29 -23.11 30.70 -9.38
CA GLY A 29 -22.12 30.68 -8.32
C GLY A 29 -22.54 29.65 -7.27
N MET A 30 -21.60 28.86 -6.80
CA MET A 30 -21.84 27.91 -5.69
C MET A 30 -22.10 28.70 -4.41
N THR A 31 -23.08 28.26 -3.64
CA THR A 31 -23.37 28.87 -2.34
C THR A 31 -22.36 28.40 -1.31
N LEU A 32 -22.11 29.23 -0.29
CA LEU A 32 -21.20 28.89 0.81
C LEU A 32 -21.67 27.60 1.53
N ILE A 33 -22.98 27.44 1.71
CA ILE A 33 -23.57 26.25 2.34
C ILE A 33 -23.32 24.97 1.52
N GLU A 34 -23.35 25.06 0.20
CA GLU A 34 -23.13 23.95 -0.71
C GLU A 34 -21.69 23.41 -0.58
N ILE A 35 -20.70 24.29 -0.51
CA ILE A 35 -19.31 23.92 -0.26
C ILE A 35 -19.14 23.34 1.16
N MET A 36 -19.78 23.91 2.18
CA MET A 36 -19.72 23.37 3.54
C MET A 36 -20.25 21.93 3.61
N VAL A 37 -21.40 21.65 2.99
CA VAL A 37 -21.98 20.29 2.97
C VAL A 37 -21.06 19.32 2.24
N VAL A 38 -20.51 19.71 1.10
CA VAL A 38 -19.55 18.86 0.34
C VAL A 38 -18.32 18.55 1.19
N LEU A 39 -17.74 19.53 1.88
CA LEU A 39 -16.56 19.30 2.74
C LEU A 39 -16.86 18.36 3.91
N VAL A 40 -18.05 18.47 4.51
CA VAL A 40 -18.48 17.55 5.58
C VAL A 40 -18.59 16.13 5.06
N ILE A 41 -19.26 15.93 3.92
CA ILE A 41 -19.41 14.60 3.31
C ILE A 41 -18.03 14.01 2.94
N LEU A 42 -17.15 14.80 2.31
CA LEU A 42 -15.82 14.36 1.97
C LEU A 42 -15.00 14.01 3.21
N GLY A 43 -15.12 14.78 4.28
CA GLY A 43 -14.45 14.50 5.56
C GLY A 43 -14.89 13.16 6.18
N LEU A 44 -16.19 12.88 6.17
CA LEU A 44 -16.74 11.60 6.65
C LEU A 44 -16.23 10.41 5.83
N ILE A 45 -16.24 10.53 4.50
CA ILE A 45 -15.76 9.48 3.60
C ILE A 45 -14.24 9.25 3.80
N ALA A 46 -13.45 10.33 3.86
CA ALA A 46 -12.01 10.25 4.06
C ALA A 46 -11.66 9.58 5.39
N GLY A 47 -12.40 9.89 6.48
CA GLY A 47 -12.22 9.26 7.77
C GLY A 47 -12.49 7.75 7.75
N ALA A 48 -13.58 7.33 7.11
CA ALA A 48 -13.94 5.92 7.00
C ALA A 48 -12.91 5.11 6.17
N ILE A 49 -12.39 5.69 5.10
CA ILE A 49 -11.37 5.03 4.25
C ILE A 49 -10.06 4.91 5.03
N GLY A 50 -9.62 5.97 5.72
CA GLY A 50 -8.37 5.97 6.46
C GLY A 50 -8.25 4.83 7.46
N TYR A 51 -9.29 4.56 8.24
CA TYR A 51 -9.31 3.48 9.22
C TYR A 51 -9.09 2.08 8.58
N ASN A 52 -9.76 1.80 7.47
CA ASN A 52 -9.62 0.52 6.77
C ASN A 52 -8.22 0.32 6.16
N VAL A 53 -7.63 1.38 5.60
CA VAL A 53 -6.29 1.32 5.01
C VAL A 53 -5.23 1.01 6.06
N PHE A 54 -5.31 1.61 7.24
CA PHE A 54 -4.37 1.33 8.34
C PHE A 54 -4.43 -0.14 8.80
N ASN A 55 -5.61 -0.71 8.92
CA ASN A 55 -5.75 -2.11 9.32
C ASN A 55 -5.20 -3.05 8.24
N GLN A 56 -5.49 -2.80 6.98
CA GLN A 56 -4.95 -3.59 5.86
C GLN A 56 -3.42 -3.51 5.77
N LEU A 57 -2.83 -2.34 6.06
CA LEU A 57 -1.39 -2.18 6.09
C LEU A 57 -0.75 -3.04 7.19
N LYS A 58 -1.30 -3.03 8.40
CA LYS A 58 -0.83 -3.88 9.50
C LYS A 58 -0.88 -5.37 9.15
N GLU A 59 -2.02 -5.82 8.60
CA GLU A 59 -2.15 -7.21 8.16
C GLU A 59 -1.16 -7.58 7.04
N ALA A 60 -0.93 -6.67 6.10
CA ALA A 60 0.04 -6.88 5.04
C ALA A 60 1.47 -7.01 5.59
N GLN A 61 1.86 -6.17 6.55
CA GLN A 61 3.16 -6.26 7.22
C GLN A 61 3.34 -7.59 7.95
N ILE A 62 2.35 -8.02 8.73
CA ILE A 62 2.36 -9.31 9.44
C ILE A 62 2.50 -10.47 8.43
N ARG A 63 1.75 -10.41 7.33
CA ARG A 63 1.83 -11.43 6.28
C ARG A 63 3.21 -11.49 5.63
N THR A 64 3.81 -10.33 5.35
CA THR A 64 5.16 -10.26 4.81
C THR A 64 6.16 -10.88 5.78
N ALA A 65 6.14 -10.50 7.06
CA ALA A 65 7.02 -11.05 8.07
C ALA A 65 6.90 -12.59 8.18
N ARG A 66 5.69 -13.15 8.12
CA ARG A 66 5.48 -14.60 8.11
C ARG A 66 6.07 -15.29 6.88
N LEU A 67 5.97 -14.65 5.70
CA LEU A 67 6.57 -15.19 4.48
C LEU A 67 8.09 -15.18 4.55
N ASP A 68 8.68 -14.12 5.07
CA ASP A 68 10.12 -14.01 5.24
C ASP A 68 10.64 -15.02 6.25
N ILE A 69 9.98 -15.16 7.40
CA ILE A 69 10.31 -16.19 8.40
C ILE A 69 10.28 -17.59 7.79
N LYS A 70 9.26 -17.88 6.99
CA LYS A 70 9.14 -19.16 6.29
C LYS A 70 10.27 -19.36 5.27
N ALA A 71 10.64 -18.31 4.53
CA ALA A 71 11.75 -18.37 3.58
C ALA A 71 13.08 -18.60 4.30
N ILE A 72 13.31 -17.91 5.42
CA ILE A 72 14.49 -18.11 6.27
C ILE A 72 14.52 -19.54 6.82
N GLY A 73 13.40 -20.05 7.33
CA GLY A 73 13.27 -21.42 7.82
C GLY A 73 13.63 -22.46 6.77
N ASN A 74 13.11 -22.30 5.55
CA ASN A 74 13.48 -23.18 4.43
C ASN A 74 14.98 -23.14 4.14
N GLY A 75 15.60 -21.96 4.23
CA GLY A 75 17.06 -21.80 4.07
C GLY A 75 17.85 -22.53 5.15
N ILE A 76 17.37 -22.47 6.41
CA ILE A 76 17.99 -23.19 7.54
C ILE A 76 17.86 -24.72 7.36
N ASP A 77 16.69 -25.20 6.95
CA ASP A 77 16.46 -26.62 6.71
C ASP A 77 17.37 -27.16 5.60
N LEU A 78 17.52 -26.40 4.49
CA LEU A 78 18.44 -26.78 3.42
C LEU A 78 19.89 -26.80 3.88
N PHE A 79 20.30 -25.81 4.67
CA PHE A 79 21.65 -25.78 5.27
C PHE A 79 21.87 -27.04 6.14
N HIS A 80 20.89 -27.37 6.98
CA HIS A 80 20.98 -28.54 7.85
C HIS A 80 21.04 -29.85 7.07
N VAL A 81 20.21 -30.04 6.06
CA VAL A 81 20.22 -31.24 5.20
C VAL A 81 21.56 -31.42 4.50
N GLU A 82 22.18 -30.33 4.05
CA GLU A 82 23.41 -30.39 3.28
C GLU A 82 24.68 -30.54 4.15
N THR A 83 24.70 -29.88 5.31
CA THR A 83 25.88 -29.85 6.19
C THR A 83 25.82 -30.81 7.36
N GLY A 84 24.65 -31.34 7.69
CA GLY A 84 24.40 -32.12 8.91
C GLY A 84 24.43 -31.33 10.21
N GLN A 85 24.52 -29.99 10.13
CA GLN A 85 24.63 -29.10 11.28
C GLN A 85 23.61 -27.95 11.19
N TRP A 86 23.25 -27.40 12.32
CA TRP A 86 22.44 -26.17 12.36
C TRP A 86 23.34 -24.95 12.24
N PRO A 87 22.91 -23.88 11.55
CA PRO A 87 23.70 -22.64 11.47
C PRO A 87 23.81 -21.97 12.84
N ASP A 88 24.90 -21.26 13.08
CA ASP A 88 25.08 -20.45 14.29
C ASP A 88 24.38 -19.07 14.18
N GLY A 89 24.00 -18.70 12.96
CA GLY A 89 23.30 -17.45 12.68
C GLY A 89 22.85 -17.35 11.24
N LEU A 90 21.90 -16.46 10.97
CA LEU A 90 21.27 -16.32 9.66
C LEU A 90 22.27 -15.89 8.56
N GLN A 91 23.37 -15.24 8.92
CA GLN A 91 24.39 -14.80 7.95
C GLN A 91 25.11 -15.98 7.25
N GLN A 92 25.14 -17.14 7.88
CA GLN A 92 25.73 -18.34 7.29
C GLN A 92 24.91 -18.90 6.11
N LEU A 93 23.65 -18.48 6.00
CA LEU A 93 22.78 -18.89 4.91
C LEU A 93 23.05 -18.12 3.59
N VAL A 94 23.71 -16.96 3.70
CA VAL A 94 23.99 -16.08 2.56
C VAL A 94 25.36 -16.43 1.95
N PRO A 95 25.51 -16.45 0.63
CA PRO A 95 24.46 -16.27 -0.39
C PRO A 95 23.86 -17.58 -0.91
N LYS A 96 24.26 -18.72 -0.37
CA LYS A 96 23.97 -20.04 -0.97
C LYS A 96 22.50 -20.46 -0.80
N TYR A 97 21.94 -20.29 0.39
CA TYR A 97 20.60 -20.71 0.77
C TYR A 97 19.59 -19.58 0.76
N LEU A 98 20.08 -18.38 1.02
CA LEU A 98 19.32 -17.14 0.92
C LEU A 98 20.15 -16.12 0.14
N LYS A 99 19.50 -15.29 -0.69
CA LYS A 99 20.18 -14.18 -1.38
C LYS A 99 20.74 -13.17 -0.38
N GLU A 100 19.93 -12.81 0.57
CA GLU A 100 20.22 -11.87 1.65
C GLU A 100 19.23 -12.09 2.80
N VAL A 101 19.59 -11.65 3.98
CA VAL A 101 18.68 -11.58 5.13
C VAL A 101 18.17 -10.14 5.20
N HIS A 102 16.92 -9.95 4.78
CA HIS A 102 16.26 -8.64 4.86
C HIS A 102 15.87 -8.31 6.30
N LYS A 103 15.63 -7.04 6.54
CA LYS A 103 14.95 -6.60 7.75
C LYS A 103 13.46 -6.88 7.65
N ASP A 104 12.83 -7.02 8.80
CA ASP A 104 11.40 -7.17 8.89
C ASP A 104 10.65 -5.89 8.43
N PRO A 105 9.32 -5.90 8.21
CA PRO A 105 8.55 -4.75 7.77
C PRO A 105 8.59 -3.54 8.71
N TRP A 106 9.07 -3.69 9.92
CA TRP A 106 9.25 -2.62 10.90
C TRP A 106 10.70 -2.13 11.01
N GLY A 107 11.61 -2.74 10.23
CA GLY A 107 13.01 -2.34 10.11
C GLY A 107 13.94 -2.97 11.15
N THR A 108 13.49 -4.04 11.84
CA THR A 108 14.28 -4.82 12.80
C THR A 108 14.86 -6.06 12.11
N ASP A 109 15.98 -6.58 12.60
CA ASP A 109 16.54 -7.81 12.09
C ASP A 109 15.75 -9.00 12.64
N TYR A 110 15.57 -10.07 11.82
CA TYR A 110 14.97 -11.31 12.30
C TYR A 110 15.84 -11.96 13.35
N ALA A 111 15.24 -12.41 14.42
CA ALA A 111 15.91 -13.14 15.48
C ALA A 111 15.92 -14.64 15.17
N PHE A 112 17.04 -15.29 15.51
CA PHE A 112 17.26 -16.70 15.36
C PHE A 112 17.67 -17.30 16.70
N LEU A 113 16.92 -18.28 17.15
CA LEU A 113 17.22 -19.03 18.37
C LEU A 113 17.36 -20.51 18.04
N ARG A 114 18.48 -21.08 18.47
CA ARG A 114 18.65 -22.54 18.45
C ARG A 114 18.07 -23.14 19.73
N SER A 115 17.29 -24.20 19.60
CA SER A 115 16.67 -24.91 20.73
C SER A 115 16.81 -26.41 20.54
N GLY A 116 17.81 -27.02 21.19
CA GLY A 116 18.08 -28.47 21.09
C GLY A 116 18.30 -28.91 19.63
N ASP A 117 17.44 -29.83 19.18
CA ASP A 117 17.47 -30.35 17.80
C ASP A 117 16.65 -29.51 16.80
N GLY A 118 16.30 -28.30 17.17
CA GLY A 118 15.53 -27.41 16.31
C GLY A 118 15.98 -25.96 16.41
N TYR A 119 15.21 -25.11 15.73
CA TYR A 119 15.42 -23.67 15.74
C TYR A 119 14.09 -22.94 15.82
N GLU A 120 14.14 -21.66 16.09
CA GLU A 120 13.03 -20.75 15.99
C GLU A 120 13.49 -19.45 15.33
N VAL A 121 12.71 -18.97 14.36
CA VAL A 121 12.91 -17.67 13.72
C VAL A 121 11.71 -16.82 14.03
N TYR A 122 11.94 -15.57 14.43
CA TYR A 122 10.87 -14.65 14.75
C TYR A 122 11.23 -13.19 14.46
N SER A 123 10.20 -12.39 14.27
CA SER A 123 10.27 -10.93 14.26
C SER A 123 9.70 -10.40 15.56
N TYR A 124 10.30 -9.35 16.09
CA TYR A 124 9.81 -8.64 17.26
C TYR A 124 8.53 -7.82 17.02
N GLY A 125 8.03 -7.82 15.77
CA GLY A 125 6.80 -7.12 15.46
C GLY A 125 6.88 -5.59 15.49
N PRO A 126 5.70 -4.93 15.58
CA PRO A 126 5.61 -3.46 15.55
C PRO A 126 6.30 -2.73 16.70
N ASP A 127 6.34 -3.32 17.89
CA ASP A 127 6.96 -2.70 19.09
C ASP A 127 8.49 -2.83 19.11
N LYS A 128 9.06 -3.68 18.23
CA LYS A 128 10.50 -3.92 18.06
C LYS A 128 11.18 -4.47 19.31
N ALA A 129 10.42 -5.06 20.21
CA ALA A 129 10.91 -5.59 21.48
C ALA A 129 10.49 -7.04 21.65
N GLN A 130 11.36 -7.87 22.21
CA GLN A 130 11.04 -9.26 22.51
C GLN A 130 9.92 -9.34 23.56
N GLY A 131 8.85 -10.03 23.26
CA GLY A 131 7.66 -10.15 24.10
C GLY A 131 6.55 -9.20 23.68
N GLY A 132 5.58 -8.91 24.55
CA GLY A 132 4.49 -7.97 24.23
C GLY A 132 3.28 -8.60 23.52
N GLY A 133 3.44 -9.79 22.93
CA GLY A 133 2.33 -10.52 22.30
C GLY A 133 2.11 -10.22 20.83
N ASP A 134 3.00 -9.40 20.23
CA ASP A 134 3.00 -9.06 18.79
C ASP A 134 4.19 -9.64 18.03
N ASP A 135 5.03 -10.45 18.70
CA ASP A 135 6.07 -11.26 18.07
C ASP A 135 5.47 -12.24 17.06
N ILE A 136 6.13 -12.41 15.94
CA ILE A 136 5.70 -13.30 14.86
C ILE A 136 6.74 -14.39 14.70
N SER A 137 6.36 -15.66 14.91
CA SER A 137 7.23 -16.81 14.77
C SER A 137 6.74 -17.81 13.74
N ASP A 138 7.63 -18.71 13.30
CA ASP A 138 7.34 -19.84 12.39
C ASP A 138 6.46 -20.92 13.04
N LYS A 139 6.50 -21.05 14.35
CA LYS A 139 5.76 -22.06 15.12
C LYS A 139 4.33 -21.64 15.47
N GLY A 140 3.85 -20.51 14.95
CA GLY A 140 2.46 -20.11 15.03
C GLY A 140 1.98 -19.65 16.40
N GLY A 141 2.89 -19.21 17.27
CA GLY A 141 2.54 -18.57 18.54
C GLY A 141 2.31 -17.07 18.38
N GLU A 142 1.13 -16.59 18.72
CA GLU A 142 0.98 -15.22 19.19
C GLU A 142 1.66 -15.14 20.56
N GLY A 143 2.80 -14.46 20.60
CA GLY A 143 3.57 -14.26 21.82
C GLY A 143 4.63 -15.32 22.05
N GLY A 144 5.89 -14.95 21.83
CA GLY A 144 7.06 -15.76 22.15
C GLY A 144 6.97 -16.32 23.55
N ALA A 145 7.04 -17.64 23.66
CA ALA A 145 7.13 -18.29 24.95
C ALA A 145 8.39 -17.78 25.65
N ALA A 146 8.19 -17.03 26.72
CA ALA A 146 9.26 -16.67 27.63
C ALA A 146 10.01 -17.95 28.03
N ALA A 147 11.26 -18.07 27.59
CA ALA A 147 12.17 -19.03 28.15
C ALA A 147 12.33 -18.74 29.65
N LYS A 148 11.80 -19.64 30.47
CA LYS A 148 12.08 -19.68 31.90
C LYS A 148 13.46 -20.25 32.11
#